data_8bdd605bc754299b9e4c9bc315e3dd14
#
_entry.id   8bdd605bc754299b9e4c9bc315e3dd14
#
_cell.length_a   1.000
_cell.length_b   1.000
_cell.length_c   1.000
_cell.angle_alpha   90.00
_cell.angle_beta   90.00
_cell.angle_gamma   90.00
#
_symmetry.space_group_name_H-M   'P 1'
#
loop_
_entity.id
_entity.type
_entity.pdbx_description
1 polymer ?
#
loop_
_entity_poly.entity_id
_entity_poly.type
_entity_poly.pdbx_seq_one_letter_code
_entity_poly.pdbx_strand_id
1 'polypeptide(L)'
;PTHVVLEVLEVRPVDRVELVVWGPYPTTVGDIIGETVGVVRDKDVALGIQSLNPKTLGGYPGRDDDQESGYGADDNGSYVEFRPELTRGQSFRGETARGMAFGSVLQAYCRDRGRGRIIANWGHEKYEAPAFPDGGVVGSRIALFACPASQALDVLGTIEVAEGLPHPMLDGVWGKKAPGASASYLIVDFGEATVDRAIEMTRRAGLKYLYHSSPFATWGHFKLKADLFPRGWDGLRACVEAGRKAGVRIGVHTLSNFITPTDSYVTPRPDPRLARIGASELADGLDAVQREISIAAPDYFVKATTLNTVMVGDELIRYGAVSGQAPWRLLNCERGAWGTRASAHGRGAVVARLMDHGYGVFLGDASLSQEMAGNIAALFNRSGALQVSFDGLEGNWASALGQYGSTLFTKSWYDALAPELQGRVINDASNPGHYNWHIYTRMNWGEPWYAGFRESQTLYRFKNQVYFERNLMPRMLGWFALRPDTSVEDAEWLLARAAGFGAGFTLATKIVRAHV
;
A
#
# COMPACT_ATOMS: atom_id res chain seq x y z
N PRO A 1 -16.27 21.05 -22.96
CA PRO A 1 -15.50 19.94 -22.37
C PRO A 1 -14.77 20.44 -21.13
N THR A 2 -14.75 19.65 -20.08
CA THR A 2 -14.08 20.00 -18.81
C THR A 2 -12.57 19.69 -18.86
N HIS A 3 -12.15 18.82 -19.79
CA HIS A 3 -10.77 18.36 -19.94
C HIS A 3 -10.49 17.91 -21.38
N VAL A 4 -9.22 17.71 -21.68
CA VAL A 4 -8.72 17.16 -22.94
C VAL A 4 -8.03 15.84 -22.63
N VAL A 5 -8.35 14.78 -23.38
CA VAL A 5 -7.72 13.47 -23.28
C VAL A 5 -6.64 13.33 -24.34
N LEU A 6 -5.47 12.86 -23.92
CA LEU A 6 -4.37 12.48 -24.81
C LEU A 6 -4.08 10.98 -24.58
N GLU A 7 -3.89 10.24 -25.68
CA GLU A 7 -3.65 8.80 -25.67
C GLU A 7 -2.57 8.41 -26.67
N VAL A 8 -1.73 7.45 -26.30
CA VAL A 8 -0.79 6.81 -27.21
C VAL A 8 -1.53 5.72 -27.98
N LEU A 9 -1.94 6.00 -29.20
CA LEU A 9 -2.67 5.04 -30.05
C LEU A 9 -1.73 4.06 -30.73
N GLU A 10 -0.56 4.52 -31.17
CA GLU A 10 0.43 3.72 -31.88
C GLU A 10 1.84 4.27 -31.67
N VAL A 11 2.81 3.37 -31.67
CA VAL A 11 4.24 3.72 -31.64
C VAL A 11 4.99 2.88 -32.67
N ARG A 12 5.82 3.49 -33.51
CA ARG A 12 6.62 2.82 -34.53
C ARG A 12 8.07 3.29 -34.55
N PRO A 13 9.06 2.38 -34.42
CA PRO A 13 8.91 0.96 -34.12
C PRO A 13 8.68 0.74 -32.61
N VAL A 14 7.73 -0.11 -32.23
CA VAL A 14 7.31 -0.34 -30.84
C VAL A 14 8.44 -0.94 -29.98
N ASP A 15 9.28 -1.75 -30.59
CA ASP A 15 10.41 -2.44 -29.93
C ASP A 15 11.57 -1.50 -29.52
N ARG A 16 11.54 -0.24 -29.95
CA ARG A 16 12.56 0.77 -29.61
C ARG A 16 12.08 1.85 -28.63
N VAL A 17 10.81 1.82 -28.24
CA VAL A 17 10.24 2.79 -27.31
C VAL A 17 10.05 2.15 -25.96
N GLU A 18 10.91 2.52 -25.02
CA GLU A 18 10.87 2.03 -23.64
C GLU A 18 10.02 2.93 -22.73
N LEU A 19 9.95 4.22 -23.06
CA LEU A 19 9.32 5.23 -22.21
C LEU A 19 8.55 6.26 -23.03
N VAL A 20 7.33 6.57 -22.59
CA VAL A 20 6.57 7.75 -23.02
C VAL A 20 6.46 8.72 -21.85
N VAL A 21 6.81 9.98 -22.06
CA VAL A 21 6.69 11.05 -21.09
C VAL A 21 5.62 12.03 -21.55
N TRP A 22 4.63 12.27 -20.69
CA TRP A 22 3.61 13.29 -20.83
C TRP A 22 4.07 14.58 -20.16
N GLY A 23 4.46 15.57 -20.94
CA GLY A 23 5.06 16.81 -20.46
C GLY A 23 6.60 16.81 -20.54
N PRO A 24 7.32 17.59 -19.68
CA PRO A 24 6.75 18.48 -18.67
C PRO A 24 5.91 19.61 -19.27
N TYR A 25 4.71 19.83 -18.73
CA TYR A 25 3.84 20.96 -19.12
C TYR A 25 4.12 22.13 -18.18
N PRO A 26 4.83 23.19 -18.63
CA PRO A 26 5.19 24.32 -17.78
C PRO A 26 4.00 25.27 -17.59
N THR A 27 3.92 25.86 -16.40
CA THR A 27 2.95 26.90 -16.08
C THR A 27 3.54 27.89 -15.06
N THR A 28 3.07 29.13 -15.08
CA THR A 28 3.41 30.15 -14.09
C THR A 28 2.65 29.99 -12.77
N VAL A 29 1.63 29.14 -12.74
CA VAL A 29 0.88 28.82 -11.51
C VAL A 29 1.74 27.95 -10.60
N GLY A 30 1.93 28.37 -9.34
CA GLY A 30 2.85 27.66 -8.45
C GLY A 30 2.66 27.96 -6.96
N ASP A 31 1.56 28.63 -6.56
CA ASP A 31 1.33 28.97 -5.16
C ASP A 31 1.03 27.72 -4.31
N ILE A 32 0.24 26.81 -4.86
CA ILE A 32 -0.15 25.55 -4.21
C ILE A 32 0.11 24.41 -5.19
N ILE A 33 1.00 23.49 -4.79
CA ILE A 33 1.43 22.38 -5.62
C ILE A 33 0.95 21.07 -5.00
N GLY A 34 -0.03 20.43 -5.64
CA GLY A 34 -0.51 19.10 -5.28
C GLY A 34 0.29 18.03 -6.01
N GLU A 35 1.45 17.70 -5.46
CA GLU A 35 2.47 16.86 -6.07
C GLU A 35 1.98 15.44 -6.39
N THR A 36 1.05 14.91 -5.60
CA THR A 36 0.47 13.58 -5.80
C THR A 36 -0.77 13.64 -6.68
N VAL A 37 -1.70 14.55 -6.39
CA VAL A 37 -2.94 14.67 -7.19
C VAL A 37 -2.69 15.21 -8.59
N GLY A 38 -1.52 15.84 -8.84
CA GLY A 38 -1.19 16.41 -10.15
C GLY A 38 -1.96 17.70 -10.46
N VAL A 39 -2.20 18.54 -9.45
CA VAL A 39 -2.93 19.82 -9.60
C VAL A 39 -2.12 20.97 -9.00
N VAL A 40 -1.93 22.01 -9.77
CA VAL A 40 -1.32 23.25 -9.31
C VAL A 40 -2.38 24.35 -9.30
N ARG A 41 -2.32 25.23 -8.29
CA ARG A 41 -3.35 26.27 -8.07
C ARG A 41 -2.72 27.57 -7.61
N ASP A 42 -3.37 28.66 -7.94
CA ASP A 42 -3.26 29.94 -7.25
C ASP A 42 -4.64 30.35 -6.69
N LYS A 43 -4.85 31.63 -6.43
CA LYS A 43 -6.14 32.14 -5.94
C LYS A 43 -7.26 32.09 -6.98
N ASP A 44 -6.94 32.10 -8.26
CA ASP A 44 -7.89 32.29 -9.37
C ASP A 44 -8.06 31.00 -10.21
N VAL A 45 -6.97 30.28 -10.50
CA VAL A 45 -6.97 29.19 -11.46
C VAL A 45 -6.35 27.91 -10.90
N ALA A 46 -6.82 26.77 -11.36
CA ALA A 46 -6.22 25.45 -11.17
C ALA A 46 -5.93 24.82 -12.54
N LEU A 47 -4.77 24.18 -12.63
CA LEU A 47 -4.33 23.38 -13.77
C LEU A 47 -3.98 21.98 -13.29
N GLY A 48 -4.33 20.95 -14.06
CA GLY A 48 -4.05 19.58 -13.63
C GLY A 48 -3.80 18.60 -14.76
N ILE A 49 -3.08 17.54 -14.40
CA ILE A 49 -2.88 16.33 -15.19
C ILE A 49 -3.41 15.13 -14.41
N GLN A 50 -4.13 14.25 -15.06
CA GLN A 50 -4.64 12.99 -14.46
C GLN A 50 -4.27 11.81 -15.34
N SER A 51 -3.72 10.77 -14.72
CA SER A 51 -3.51 9.47 -15.36
C SER A 51 -4.85 8.74 -15.48
N LEU A 52 -5.20 8.31 -16.70
CA LEU A 52 -6.50 7.68 -16.98
C LEU A 52 -6.45 6.14 -16.95
N ASN A 53 -5.30 5.57 -16.64
CA ASN A 53 -5.14 4.12 -16.40
C ASN A 53 -3.98 3.82 -15.46
N PRO A 54 -3.95 2.64 -14.81
CA PRO A 54 -2.96 2.28 -13.79
C PRO A 54 -1.50 2.29 -14.26
N LYS A 55 -1.24 2.01 -15.54
CA LYS A 55 0.12 1.93 -16.08
C LYS A 55 0.74 3.29 -16.42
N THR A 56 -0.06 4.35 -16.43
CA THR A 56 0.39 5.73 -16.57
C THR A 56 0.62 6.29 -15.18
N LEU A 57 1.88 6.51 -14.83
CA LEU A 57 2.31 6.95 -13.51
C LEU A 57 2.55 8.46 -13.48
N GLY A 58 2.38 9.06 -12.30
CA GLY A 58 2.68 10.47 -12.10
C GLY A 58 4.19 10.75 -12.07
N GLY A 59 4.59 11.93 -12.52
CA GLY A 59 5.97 12.39 -12.47
C GLY A 59 6.87 11.85 -13.58
N TYR A 60 8.12 11.58 -13.21
CA TYR A 60 9.16 11.08 -14.10
C TYR A 60 9.90 9.92 -13.40
N PRO A 61 10.24 8.84 -14.11
CA PRO A 61 10.93 7.72 -13.49
C PRO A 61 12.34 8.13 -13.07
N GLY A 62 12.52 8.40 -11.80
CA GLY A 62 13.84 8.70 -11.23
C GLY A 62 14.76 7.48 -11.16
N ARG A 63 14.18 6.27 -11.29
CA ARG A 63 14.86 4.97 -11.24
C ARG A 63 14.19 3.99 -12.19
N ASP A 64 14.90 2.90 -12.46
CA ASP A 64 14.40 1.83 -13.34
C ASP A 64 13.32 0.94 -12.68
N ASP A 65 13.16 1.03 -11.36
CA ASP A 65 12.22 0.24 -10.58
C ASP A 65 10.81 0.86 -10.47
N ASP A 66 10.57 2.03 -11.07
CA ASP A 66 9.32 2.79 -10.96
C ASP A 66 8.86 3.03 -9.51
N GLN A 67 9.75 2.94 -8.54
CA GLN A 67 9.45 3.39 -7.19
C GLN A 67 9.24 4.90 -7.24
N GLU A 68 8.02 5.31 -7.02
CA GLU A 68 7.81 6.65 -6.48
C GLU A 68 8.55 6.62 -5.14
N SER A 69 9.53 7.42 -5.03
CA SER A 69 10.22 7.62 -3.79
C SER A 69 9.26 8.34 -2.83
N GLY A 70 8.46 7.52 -2.17
CA GLY A 70 7.23 7.94 -1.57
C GLY A 70 7.36 8.54 -0.20
N TYR A 71 8.35 8.18 0.51
CA TYR A 71 8.57 8.71 1.84
C TYR A 71 9.79 9.62 1.78
N GLY A 72 9.69 10.81 2.31
CA GLY A 72 10.83 11.66 2.60
C GLY A 72 11.83 10.91 3.48
N ALA A 73 13.03 11.43 3.65
CA ALA A 73 14.12 10.84 4.44
C ALA A 73 13.75 10.47 5.90
N ASP A 74 12.51 10.68 6.27
CA ASP A 74 11.95 10.55 7.60
C ASP A 74 10.96 9.40 7.72
N ASP A 75 11.09 8.43 6.85
CA ASP A 75 10.17 7.30 6.66
C ASP A 75 9.92 6.45 7.89
N ASN A 76 10.78 6.54 8.88
CA ASN A 76 10.67 5.76 10.12
C ASN A 76 9.89 6.47 11.22
N GLY A 77 9.13 7.53 10.92
CA GLY A 77 8.48 8.33 11.95
C GLY A 77 9.47 9.03 12.86
N SER A 78 10.74 9.07 12.44
CA SER A 78 11.79 9.78 13.15
C SER A 78 11.42 11.24 13.25
N TYR A 79 11.72 11.83 14.36
CA TYR A 79 11.47 13.21 14.70
C TYR A 79 12.08 14.15 13.66
N VAL A 80 11.28 14.49 12.66
CA VAL A 80 11.67 15.52 11.71
C VAL A 80 11.54 16.84 12.42
N GLU A 81 12.63 17.53 12.54
CA GLU A 81 12.62 18.90 13.00
C GLU A 81 11.66 19.72 12.14
N PHE A 82 10.72 20.41 12.78
CA PHE A 82 9.78 21.26 12.07
C PHE A 82 10.51 22.44 11.44
N ARG A 83 10.70 22.37 10.13
CA ARG A 83 11.28 23.43 9.34
C ARG A 83 10.21 24.00 8.42
N PRO A 84 10.00 25.33 8.42
CA PRO A 84 9.00 25.96 7.54
C PRO A 84 9.18 25.62 6.06
N GLU A 85 10.42 25.47 5.62
CA GLU A 85 10.77 25.04 4.25
C GLU A 85 10.30 23.61 3.94
N LEU A 86 10.23 22.72 4.93
CA LEU A 86 9.73 21.36 4.77
C LEU A 86 8.20 21.31 4.73
N THR A 87 7.50 22.32 5.22
CA THR A 87 6.04 22.42 5.06
C THR A 87 5.65 22.87 3.65
N ARG A 88 6.56 23.56 2.96
CA ARG A 88 6.45 23.90 1.53
C ARG A 88 7.01 22.83 0.61
N GLY A 89 7.91 21.98 1.12
CA GLY A 89 8.47 20.84 0.39
C GLY A 89 7.52 19.65 0.32
N GLN A 90 7.87 18.70 -0.54
CA GLN A 90 7.15 17.44 -0.68
C GLN A 90 7.31 16.62 0.60
N SER A 91 6.20 16.32 1.29
CA SER A 91 6.19 15.39 2.43
C SER A 91 6.13 13.94 1.97
N PHE A 92 5.54 13.72 0.80
CA PHE A 92 5.46 12.45 0.12
C PHE A 92 5.87 12.66 -1.33
N ARG A 93 6.38 11.63 -1.96
CA ARG A 93 6.75 11.74 -3.35
C ARG A 93 5.55 11.48 -4.26
N GLY A 94 5.14 12.45 -4.92
CA GLY A 94 4.56 12.49 -6.22
C GLY A 94 5.28 13.63 -6.91
N GLU A 95 5.75 13.44 -8.08
CA GLU A 95 6.30 14.52 -8.91
C GLU A 95 5.37 14.82 -10.08
N THR A 96 4.10 14.41 -9.95
CA THR A 96 3.07 14.69 -10.95
C THR A 96 2.87 16.19 -11.13
N ALA A 97 2.95 16.95 -10.04
CA ALA A 97 3.14 18.38 -10.06
C ALA A 97 4.40 18.73 -9.26
N ARG A 98 5.26 19.58 -9.81
CA ARG A 98 6.51 19.99 -9.18
C ARG A 98 6.73 21.49 -9.30
N GLY A 99 7.17 22.12 -8.19
CA GLY A 99 7.54 23.53 -8.16
C GLY A 99 8.81 23.82 -8.95
N MET A 100 8.81 24.95 -9.64
CA MET A 100 9.92 25.47 -10.43
C MET A 100 10.13 26.94 -10.10
N ALA A 101 11.29 27.51 -10.44
CA ALA A 101 11.56 28.93 -10.22
C ALA A 101 10.59 29.87 -10.96
N PHE A 102 9.98 29.40 -12.06
CA PHE A 102 9.03 30.17 -12.85
C PHE A 102 7.56 29.87 -12.52
N GLY A 103 7.27 28.96 -11.59
CA GLY A 103 5.93 28.46 -11.26
C GLY A 103 5.96 26.97 -11.01
N SER A 104 5.47 26.16 -11.95
CA SER A 104 5.45 24.70 -11.80
C SER A 104 5.47 23.95 -13.13
N VAL A 105 5.60 22.63 -13.05
CA VAL A 105 5.42 21.70 -14.17
C VAL A 105 4.48 20.58 -13.78
N LEU A 106 3.69 20.11 -14.76
CA LEU A 106 2.84 18.92 -14.65
C LEU A 106 3.43 17.82 -15.53
N GLN A 107 3.48 16.59 -15.02
CA GLN A 107 4.18 15.52 -15.71
C GLN A 107 3.66 14.13 -15.32
N ALA A 108 3.61 13.23 -16.30
CA ALA A 108 3.31 11.81 -16.11
C ALA A 108 4.13 10.97 -17.08
N TYR A 109 4.17 9.66 -16.90
CA TYR A 109 4.89 8.77 -17.80
C TYR A 109 4.28 7.36 -17.86
N CYS A 110 4.64 6.62 -18.88
CA CYS A 110 4.38 5.19 -19.00
C CYS A 110 5.62 4.48 -19.52
N ARG A 111 5.99 3.37 -18.86
CA ARG A 111 7.12 2.53 -19.26
C ARG A 111 6.63 1.27 -19.95
N ASP A 112 7.38 0.77 -20.93
CA ASP A 112 7.24 -0.59 -21.45
C ASP A 112 7.82 -1.58 -20.42
N ARG A 113 6.99 -2.48 -19.94
CA ARG A 113 7.34 -3.55 -18.98
C ARG A 113 7.26 -4.93 -19.64
N GLY A 114 7.08 -5.00 -20.96
CA GLY A 114 6.90 -6.24 -21.72
C GLY A 114 8.15 -7.10 -21.82
N ARG A 115 9.31 -6.64 -21.29
CA ARG A 115 10.58 -7.38 -21.30
C ARG A 115 11.13 -7.54 -19.88
N GLY A 116 11.74 -8.71 -19.63
CA GLY A 116 12.50 -8.94 -18.42
C GLY A 116 13.72 -8.02 -18.35
N ARG A 117 14.02 -7.52 -17.16
CA ARG A 117 15.14 -6.59 -16.88
C ARG A 117 15.84 -6.98 -15.60
N ILE A 118 17.10 -6.57 -15.47
CA ILE A 118 17.81 -6.56 -14.17
C ILE A 118 17.85 -5.11 -13.71
N ILE A 119 17.28 -4.85 -12.55
CA ILE A 119 17.17 -3.51 -11.96
C ILE A 119 17.70 -3.47 -10.54
N ALA A 120 17.99 -2.30 -10.03
CA ALA A 120 18.13 -2.12 -8.58
C ALA A 120 16.73 -2.03 -7.97
N ASN A 121 16.42 -2.85 -6.98
CA ASN A 121 15.11 -2.85 -6.33
C ASN A 121 15.26 -3.24 -4.85
N TRP A 122 14.57 -2.50 -3.98
CA TRP A 122 14.49 -2.76 -2.54
C TRP A 122 15.84 -3.04 -1.86
N GLY A 123 16.83 -2.23 -2.22
CA GLY A 123 18.19 -2.34 -1.69
C GLY A 123 19.01 -3.52 -2.23
N HIS A 124 18.51 -4.26 -3.20
CA HIS A 124 19.29 -5.20 -4.01
C HIS A 124 19.78 -4.50 -5.27
N GLU A 125 21.09 -4.55 -5.53
CA GLU A 125 21.69 -3.95 -6.75
C GLU A 125 21.28 -4.70 -8.02
N LYS A 126 21.07 -6.01 -7.91
CA LYS A 126 20.55 -6.88 -8.96
C LYS A 126 19.25 -7.50 -8.49
N TYR A 127 18.18 -7.24 -9.21
CA TYR A 127 16.85 -7.80 -9.00
C TYR A 127 16.24 -8.14 -10.34
N GLU A 128 15.76 -9.35 -10.51
CA GLU A 128 15.09 -9.78 -11.73
C GLU A 128 13.68 -9.22 -11.78
N ALA A 129 13.45 -8.27 -12.67
CA ALA A 129 12.12 -7.76 -13.00
C ALA A 129 11.57 -8.60 -14.15
N PRO A 130 10.58 -9.48 -13.92
CA PRO A 130 9.99 -10.29 -14.97
C PRO A 130 9.24 -9.41 -15.98
N ALA A 131 9.09 -9.92 -17.20
CA ALA A 131 8.22 -9.28 -18.18
C ALA A 131 6.77 -9.23 -17.65
N PHE A 132 6.14 -8.08 -17.81
CA PHE A 132 4.73 -7.87 -17.48
C PHE A 132 3.97 -7.37 -18.71
N PRO A 133 3.17 -8.21 -19.37
CA PRO A 133 2.55 -7.90 -20.66
C PRO A 133 1.27 -7.08 -20.49
N ASP A 134 1.40 -5.78 -20.23
CA ASP A 134 0.30 -4.83 -20.10
C ASP A 134 0.01 -4.01 -21.37
N GLY A 135 0.60 -4.41 -22.51
CA GLY A 135 0.52 -3.68 -23.77
C GLY A 135 1.57 -2.59 -23.94
N GLY A 136 2.55 -2.52 -23.02
CA GLY A 136 3.65 -1.55 -23.07
C GLY A 136 3.15 -0.12 -22.97
N VAL A 137 3.74 0.79 -23.74
CA VAL A 137 3.39 2.23 -23.72
C VAL A 137 2.11 2.56 -24.52
N VAL A 138 1.66 1.68 -25.42
CA VAL A 138 0.43 1.89 -26.18
C VAL A 138 -0.79 1.85 -25.25
N GLY A 139 -1.73 2.75 -25.44
CA GLY A 139 -2.87 2.94 -24.54
C GLY A 139 -2.55 3.74 -23.27
N SER A 140 -1.30 4.24 -23.08
CA SER A 140 -1.05 5.26 -22.05
C SER A 140 -1.92 6.46 -22.28
N ARG A 141 -2.66 6.94 -21.24
CA ARG A 141 -3.66 8.01 -21.36
C ARG A 141 -3.55 8.97 -20.21
N ILE A 142 -3.72 10.26 -20.54
CA ILE A 142 -3.84 11.34 -19.57
C ILE A 142 -5.02 12.26 -19.90
N ALA A 143 -5.53 12.95 -18.88
CA ALA A 143 -6.38 14.12 -19.04
C ALA A 143 -5.63 15.38 -18.60
N LEU A 144 -5.78 16.46 -19.34
CA LEU A 144 -5.35 17.81 -18.97
C LEU A 144 -6.57 18.68 -18.76
N PHE A 145 -6.58 19.52 -17.72
CA PHE A 145 -7.66 20.44 -17.45
C PHE A 145 -7.18 21.77 -16.90
N ALA A 146 -8.04 22.79 -17.08
CA ALA A 146 -7.92 24.10 -16.46
C ALA A 146 -9.31 24.56 -15.98
N CYS A 147 -9.38 25.14 -14.79
CA CYS A 147 -10.64 25.60 -14.23
C CYS A 147 -10.41 26.71 -13.18
N PRO A 148 -11.46 27.43 -12.73
CA PRO A 148 -11.36 28.26 -11.53
C PRO A 148 -10.83 27.42 -10.34
N ALA A 149 -9.95 28.00 -9.53
CA ALA A 149 -9.29 27.28 -8.42
C ALA A 149 -10.28 26.60 -7.46
N SER A 150 -11.40 27.24 -7.18
CA SER A 150 -12.47 26.71 -6.33
C SER A 150 -13.20 25.49 -6.90
N GLN A 151 -13.08 25.23 -8.19
CA GLN A 151 -13.74 24.11 -8.88
C GLN A 151 -12.82 22.91 -9.13
N ALA A 152 -11.55 22.98 -8.73
CA ALA A 152 -10.56 21.94 -9.02
C ALA A 152 -11.03 20.54 -8.61
N LEU A 153 -11.56 20.40 -7.40
CA LEU A 153 -12.07 19.13 -6.90
C LEU A 153 -13.31 18.64 -7.67
N ASP A 154 -14.20 19.53 -8.08
CA ASP A 154 -15.39 19.18 -8.86
C ASP A 154 -15.02 18.69 -10.26
N VAL A 155 -14.05 19.33 -10.88
CA VAL A 155 -13.53 18.93 -12.19
C VAL A 155 -12.87 17.56 -12.12
N LEU A 156 -12.09 17.28 -11.06
CA LEU A 156 -11.50 15.95 -10.83
C LEU A 156 -12.60 14.87 -10.73
N GLY A 157 -13.63 15.09 -9.94
CA GLY A 157 -14.77 14.16 -9.85
C GLY A 157 -15.48 13.97 -11.19
N THR A 158 -15.61 15.03 -11.99
CA THR A 158 -16.18 14.93 -13.34
C THR A 158 -15.30 14.09 -14.27
N ILE A 159 -13.97 14.24 -14.19
CA ILE A 159 -13.01 13.42 -14.96
C ILE A 159 -13.12 11.95 -14.54
N GLU A 160 -13.15 11.66 -13.22
CA GLU A 160 -13.29 10.29 -12.74
C GLU A 160 -14.52 9.59 -13.34
N VAL A 161 -15.68 10.24 -13.31
CA VAL A 161 -16.92 9.69 -13.86
C VAL A 161 -16.87 9.58 -15.39
N ALA A 162 -16.38 10.60 -16.07
CA ALA A 162 -16.36 10.65 -17.55
C ALA A 162 -15.39 9.60 -18.14
N GLU A 163 -14.26 9.34 -17.46
CA GLU A 163 -13.20 8.46 -17.95
C GLU A 163 -13.22 7.07 -17.30
N GLY A 164 -14.22 6.78 -16.44
CA GLY A 164 -14.38 5.48 -15.78
C GLY A 164 -13.30 5.17 -14.77
N LEU A 165 -12.73 6.18 -14.12
CA LEU A 165 -11.78 6.00 -13.02
C LEU A 165 -12.51 5.56 -11.75
N PRO A 166 -11.80 4.97 -10.77
CA PRO A 166 -12.38 4.75 -9.44
C PRO A 166 -12.99 6.04 -8.88
N HIS A 167 -14.23 5.94 -8.41
CA HIS A 167 -14.98 7.06 -7.86
C HIS A 167 -15.69 6.62 -6.58
N PRO A 168 -14.93 6.34 -5.49
CA PRO A 168 -15.50 5.79 -4.26
C PRO A 168 -16.50 6.76 -3.63
N MET A 169 -17.69 6.27 -3.38
CA MET A 169 -18.76 7.02 -2.73
C MET A 169 -18.84 6.67 -1.24
N LEU A 170 -19.33 7.56 -0.41
CA LEU A 170 -19.69 7.30 0.98
C LEU A 170 -21.11 7.82 1.21
N ASP A 171 -22.05 6.89 1.36
CA ASP A 171 -23.46 7.18 1.60
C ASP A 171 -24.06 8.17 0.57
N GLY A 172 -23.72 8.00 -0.71
CA GLY A 172 -24.24 8.81 -1.81
C GLY A 172 -23.48 10.12 -2.08
N VAL A 173 -22.39 10.39 -1.34
CA VAL A 173 -21.50 11.53 -1.58
C VAL A 173 -20.12 11.04 -2.00
N TRP A 174 -19.51 11.67 -2.97
CA TRP A 174 -18.16 11.33 -3.39
C TRP A 174 -17.18 11.39 -2.22
N GLY A 175 -16.34 10.34 -2.06
CA GLY A 175 -15.46 10.17 -0.90
C GLY A 175 -14.55 11.36 -0.60
N LYS A 176 -14.10 12.10 -1.63
CA LYS A 176 -13.29 13.32 -1.45
C LYS A 176 -14.07 14.49 -0.83
N LYS A 177 -15.39 14.49 -0.94
CA LYS A 177 -16.29 15.53 -0.42
C LYS A 177 -17.14 15.06 0.76
N ALA A 178 -17.19 13.75 1.00
CA ALA A 178 -18.03 13.19 2.03
C ALA A 178 -17.52 13.55 3.43
N PRO A 179 -18.36 14.16 4.30
CA PRO A 179 -17.96 14.42 5.70
C PRO A 179 -17.51 13.14 6.44
N GLY A 180 -18.07 11.99 6.06
CA GLY A 180 -17.70 10.69 6.61
C GLY A 180 -16.29 10.22 6.26
N ALA A 181 -15.64 10.79 5.25
CA ALA A 181 -14.29 10.43 4.87
C ALA A 181 -13.26 10.74 5.97
N SER A 182 -13.46 11.84 6.71
CA SER A 182 -12.65 12.20 7.90
C SER A 182 -13.22 11.66 9.21
N ALA A 183 -14.11 10.65 9.18
CA ALA A 183 -14.69 10.11 10.42
C ALA A 183 -13.60 9.53 11.33
N SER A 184 -13.64 9.97 12.59
CA SER A 184 -12.79 9.40 13.65
C SER A 184 -13.24 8.01 14.03
N TYR A 185 -12.30 7.17 14.49
CA TYR A 185 -12.59 5.78 14.82
C TYR A 185 -11.81 5.25 16.02
N LEU A 186 -12.30 4.15 16.59
CA LEU A 186 -11.66 3.44 17.68
C LEU A 186 -10.98 2.18 17.14
N ILE A 187 -9.70 1.99 17.47
CA ILE A 187 -8.98 0.75 17.27
C ILE A 187 -9.04 -0.07 18.56
N VAL A 188 -9.70 -1.20 18.49
CA VAL A 188 -9.81 -2.18 19.58
C VAL A 188 -9.89 -3.56 18.98
N ASP A 189 -9.03 -4.46 19.41
CA ASP A 189 -9.13 -5.87 19.04
C ASP A 189 -10.30 -6.52 19.78
N PHE A 190 -11.19 -7.14 19.05
CA PHE A 190 -12.37 -7.83 19.55
C PHE A 190 -12.50 -9.22 18.92
N GLY A 191 -13.31 -10.04 19.49
CA GLY A 191 -13.78 -11.30 18.91
C GLY A 191 -15.28 -11.41 19.09
N GLU A 192 -15.87 -12.53 18.66
CA GLU A 192 -17.31 -12.78 18.76
C GLU A 192 -17.84 -12.63 20.20
N ALA A 193 -17.04 -12.99 21.20
CA ALA A 193 -17.42 -12.89 22.61
C ALA A 193 -17.29 -11.48 23.20
N THR A 194 -16.62 -10.55 22.53
CA THR A 194 -16.28 -9.22 23.10
C THR A 194 -16.71 -8.05 22.23
N VAL A 195 -17.31 -8.31 21.07
CA VAL A 195 -17.71 -7.26 20.12
C VAL A 195 -18.69 -6.27 20.71
N ASP A 196 -19.67 -6.71 21.52
CA ASP A 196 -20.66 -5.83 22.14
C ASP A 196 -20.01 -4.78 23.04
N ARG A 197 -18.96 -5.18 23.79
CA ARG A 197 -18.18 -4.26 24.62
C ARG A 197 -17.39 -3.26 23.77
N ALA A 198 -16.77 -3.70 22.67
CA ALA A 198 -16.06 -2.82 21.75
C ALA A 198 -17.02 -1.81 21.09
N ILE A 199 -18.21 -2.25 20.70
CA ILE A 199 -19.28 -1.39 20.17
C ILE A 199 -19.69 -0.35 21.21
N GLU A 200 -19.92 -0.75 22.45
CA GLU A 200 -20.31 0.18 23.53
C GLU A 200 -19.20 1.21 23.80
N MET A 201 -17.93 0.79 23.85
CA MET A 201 -16.80 1.71 23.99
C MET A 201 -16.78 2.74 22.84
N THR A 202 -16.98 2.29 21.61
CA THR A 202 -17.03 3.16 20.42
C THR A 202 -18.14 4.21 20.52
N ARG A 203 -19.36 3.77 20.90
CA ARG A 203 -20.52 4.66 21.08
C ARG A 203 -20.31 5.67 22.20
N ARG A 204 -19.79 5.25 23.36
CA ARG A 204 -19.47 6.15 24.50
C ARG A 204 -18.42 7.18 24.15
N ALA A 205 -17.47 6.84 23.28
CA ALA A 205 -16.49 7.80 22.75
C ALA A 205 -17.10 8.75 21.69
N GLY A 206 -18.39 8.63 21.34
CA GLY A 206 -19.02 9.43 20.29
C GLY A 206 -18.58 9.06 18.86
N LEU A 207 -17.92 7.90 18.69
CA LEU A 207 -17.35 7.47 17.43
C LEU A 207 -18.34 6.56 16.68
N LYS A 208 -18.22 6.53 15.36
CA LYS A 208 -19.08 5.73 14.45
C LYS A 208 -18.37 4.54 13.81
N TYR A 209 -17.05 4.46 13.92
CA TYR A 209 -16.25 3.39 13.34
C TYR A 209 -15.46 2.67 14.42
N LEU A 210 -15.49 1.34 14.37
CA LEU A 210 -14.72 0.40 15.18
C LEU A 210 -13.82 -0.40 14.27
N TYR A 211 -12.55 -0.46 14.58
CA TYR A 211 -11.52 -1.02 13.72
C TYR A 211 -10.72 -2.08 14.46
N HIS A 212 -10.55 -3.25 13.85
CA HIS A 212 -9.75 -4.35 14.39
C HIS A 212 -8.34 -4.32 13.80
N SER A 213 -7.30 -4.16 14.62
CA SER A 213 -5.93 -4.01 14.16
C SER A 213 -5.27 -5.33 13.73
N SER A 214 -5.69 -6.47 14.25
CA SER A 214 -5.00 -7.75 14.02
C SER A 214 -5.96 -8.96 14.00
N PRO A 215 -6.94 -9.02 13.07
CA PRO A 215 -7.94 -10.09 13.04
C PRO A 215 -7.41 -11.41 12.44
N PHE A 216 -6.27 -11.39 11.73
CA PHE A 216 -5.81 -12.50 10.90
C PHE A 216 -4.76 -13.37 11.60
N ALA A 217 -4.86 -14.68 11.44
CA ALA A 217 -3.86 -15.66 11.79
C ALA A 217 -2.77 -15.78 10.70
N THR A 218 -3.16 -15.59 9.43
CA THR A 218 -2.24 -15.54 8.29
C THR A 218 -2.53 -14.35 7.40
N TRP A 219 -1.51 -13.79 6.78
CA TRP A 219 -1.60 -12.90 5.64
C TRP A 219 -1.35 -13.70 4.35
N GLY A 220 -1.96 -13.30 3.27
CA GLY A 220 -2.05 -14.05 2.01
C GLY A 220 -3.48 -14.47 1.76
N HIS A 221 -3.96 -15.50 2.44
CA HIS A 221 -5.38 -15.89 2.44
C HIS A 221 -6.22 -15.18 3.50
N PHE A 222 -5.61 -14.37 4.37
CA PHE A 222 -6.27 -13.59 5.42
C PHE A 222 -7.17 -14.45 6.33
N LYS A 223 -6.67 -15.63 6.73
CA LYS A 223 -7.41 -16.52 7.63
C LYS A 223 -7.62 -15.86 8.98
N LEU A 224 -8.86 -15.81 9.44
CA LEU A 224 -9.18 -15.23 10.74
C LEU A 224 -8.62 -16.07 11.91
N LYS A 225 -8.25 -15.40 13.00
CA LYS A 225 -7.86 -16.05 14.27
C LYS A 225 -9.02 -16.83 14.86
N ALA A 226 -8.88 -18.12 15.03
CA ALA A 226 -9.95 -19.02 15.48
C ALA A 226 -10.37 -18.79 16.93
N ASP A 227 -9.47 -18.28 17.78
CA ASP A 227 -9.74 -17.88 19.17
C ASP A 227 -10.61 -16.62 19.27
N LEU A 228 -10.55 -15.73 18.28
CA LEU A 228 -11.37 -14.52 18.19
C LEU A 228 -12.65 -14.78 17.39
N PHE A 229 -12.56 -15.53 16.32
CA PHE A 229 -13.64 -15.82 15.39
C PHE A 229 -13.81 -17.33 15.18
N PRO A 230 -14.33 -18.07 16.18
CA PRO A 230 -14.48 -19.52 16.09
C PRO A 230 -15.39 -19.98 14.96
N ARG A 231 -16.35 -19.13 14.53
CA ARG A 231 -17.20 -19.38 13.35
C ARG A 231 -16.60 -18.81 12.06
N GLY A 232 -15.31 -18.36 12.09
CA GLY A 232 -14.63 -17.77 10.94
C GLY A 232 -15.37 -16.56 10.36
N TRP A 233 -15.60 -16.58 9.07
CA TRP A 233 -16.26 -15.49 8.33
C TRP A 233 -17.67 -15.17 8.81
N ASP A 234 -18.44 -16.18 9.21
CA ASP A 234 -19.80 -15.99 9.75
C ASP A 234 -19.77 -15.30 11.12
N GLY A 235 -18.72 -15.57 11.89
CA GLY A 235 -18.46 -14.87 13.15
C GLY A 235 -18.16 -13.39 12.95
N LEU A 236 -17.25 -13.07 12.01
CA LEU A 236 -16.96 -11.67 11.67
C LEU A 236 -18.20 -10.96 11.11
N ARG A 237 -18.97 -11.62 10.22
CA ARG A 237 -20.22 -11.07 9.69
C ARG A 237 -21.22 -10.77 10.81
N ALA A 238 -21.35 -11.65 11.80
CA ALA A 238 -22.21 -11.43 12.96
C ALA A 238 -21.75 -10.21 13.78
N CYS A 239 -20.45 -10.02 13.95
CA CYS A 239 -19.89 -8.83 14.60
C CYS A 239 -20.21 -7.54 13.82
N VAL A 240 -20.04 -7.56 12.49
CA VAL A 240 -20.37 -6.41 11.62
C VAL A 240 -21.86 -6.08 11.72
N GLU A 241 -22.73 -7.08 11.72
CA GLU A 241 -24.17 -6.89 11.86
C GLU A 241 -24.57 -6.34 13.24
N ALA A 242 -23.92 -6.80 14.33
CA ALA A 242 -24.12 -6.23 15.67
C ALA A 242 -23.72 -4.75 15.69
N GLY A 243 -22.58 -4.40 15.10
CA GLY A 243 -22.15 -3.01 14.93
C GLY A 243 -23.18 -2.19 14.16
N ARG A 244 -23.64 -2.69 13.00
CA ARG A 244 -24.63 -2.03 12.17
C ARG A 244 -25.94 -1.70 12.93
N LYS A 245 -26.46 -2.66 13.71
CA LYS A 245 -27.64 -2.47 14.56
C LYS A 245 -27.44 -1.39 15.62
N ALA A 246 -26.22 -1.25 16.12
CA ALA A 246 -25.84 -0.25 17.12
C ALA A 246 -25.43 1.10 16.51
N GLY A 247 -25.45 1.27 15.17
CA GLY A 247 -24.99 2.47 14.49
C GLY A 247 -23.48 2.61 14.42
N VAL A 248 -22.72 1.50 14.60
CA VAL A 248 -21.26 1.44 14.51
C VAL A 248 -20.86 0.65 13.25
N ARG A 249 -19.96 1.20 12.46
CA ARG A 249 -19.37 0.56 11.28
C ARG A 249 -18.07 -0.13 11.67
N ILE A 250 -17.89 -1.38 11.22
CA ILE A 250 -16.72 -2.18 11.56
C ILE A 250 -15.76 -2.24 10.38
N GLY A 251 -14.47 -2.09 10.66
CA GLY A 251 -13.38 -2.19 9.72
C GLY A 251 -12.23 -3.06 10.22
N VAL A 252 -11.28 -3.34 9.33
CA VAL A 252 -10.13 -4.18 9.60
C VAL A 252 -8.84 -3.60 9.00
N HIS A 253 -7.73 -3.87 9.68
CA HIS A 253 -6.37 -3.58 9.20
C HIS A 253 -5.82 -4.74 8.38
N THR A 254 -5.05 -4.41 7.34
CA THR A 254 -4.35 -5.42 6.52
C THR A 254 -2.88 -5.06 6.37
N LEU A 255 -2.01 -6.08 6.39
CA LEU A 255 -0.68 -5.99 5.80
C LEU A 255 -0.76 -6.59 4.40
N SER A 256 -0.89 -5.73 3.41
CA SER A 256 -1.58 -5.98 2.14
C SER A 256 -0.94 -7.05 1.27
N ASN A 257 0.35 -6.93 0.91
CA ASN A 257 1.03 -7.92 0.06
C ASN A 257 2.00 -8.81 0.86
N PHE A 258 1.75 -9.00 2.13
CA PHE A 258 2.57 -9.86 2.98
C PHE A 258 1.99 -11.26 3.06
N ILE A 259 2.87 -12.26 3.08
CA ILE A 259 2.48 -13.68 3.12
C ILE A 259 3.20 -14.32 4.30
N THR A 260 2.46 -14.70 5.33
CA THR A 260 3.05 -15.40 6.49
C THR A 260 3.59 -16.76 6.07
N PRO A 261 4.73 -17.23 6.65
CA PRO A 261 5.30 -18.54 6.33
C PRO A 261 4.35 -19.72 6.57
N THR A 262 3.30 -19.54 7.36
CA THR A 262 2.27 -20.55 7.65
C THR A 262 1.06 -20.47 6.75
N ASP A 263 1.03 -19.53 5.80
CA ASP A 263 -0.06 -19.39 4.83
C ASP A 263 -0.01 -20.47 3.74
N SER A 264 -1.16 -20.77 3.15
CA SER A 264 -1.29 -21.81 2.12
C SER A 264 -0.52 -21.50 0.83
N TYR A 265 -0.14 -20.25 0.59
CA TYR A 265 0.79 -19.88 -0.49
C TYR A 265 2.23 -20.30 -0.22
N VAL A 266 2.58 -20.68 1.01
CA VAL A 266 3.94 -21.09 1.39
C VAL A 266 4.02 -22.56 1.72
N THR A 267 3.05 -23.10 2.45
CA THR A 267 3.06 -24.45 3.01
C THR A 267 1.74 -25.17 2.80
N PRO A 268 1.73 -26.48 2.53
CA PRO A 268 2.88 -27.42 2.45
C PRO A 268 3.63 -27.39 1.11
N ARG A 269 3.11 -26.65 0.13
CA ARG A 269 3.69 -26.49 -1.20
C ARG A 269 3.74 -25.00 -1.56
N PRO A 270 4.94 -24.44 -1.84
CA PRO A 270 5.05 -23.02 -2.14
C PRO A 270 4.44 -22.68 -3.50
N ASP A 271 3.73 -21.56 -3.55
CA ASP A 271 3.20 -21.01 -4.80
C ASP A 271 4.38 -20.53 -5.67
N PRO A 272 4.45 -20.93 -6.96
CA PRO A 272 5.51 -20.50 -7.87
C PRO A 272 5.54 -18.98 -8.12
N ARG A 273 4.50 -18.25 -7.75
CA ARG A 273 4.36 -16.79 -7.86
C ARG A 273 4.88 -16.03 -6.64
N LEU A 274 5.50 -16.70 -5.66
CA LEU A 274 6.25 -15.99 -4.61
C LEU A 274 7.34 -15.14 -5.26
N ALA A 275 7.44 -13.87 -4.86
CA ALA A 275 8.37 -12.91 -5.46
C ALA A 275 9.83 -13.36 -5.30
N ARG A 276 10.63 -13.11 -6.33
CA ARG A 276 12.03 -13.55 -6.41
C ARG A 276 12.94 -12.36 -6.61
N ILE A 277 14.08 -12.40 -5.93
CA ILE A 277 15.17 -11.44 -6.19
C ILE A 277 15.87 -11.82 -7.50
N GLY A 278 16.05 -13.13 -7.72
CA GLY A 278 16.68 -13.71 -8.90
C GLY A 278 16.92 -15.19 -8.70
N ALA A 279 17.62 -15.82 -9.63
CA ALA A 279 17.83 -17.25 -9.60
C ALA A 279 19.27 -17.65 -10.01
N SER A 280 19.63 -18.87 -9.63
CA SER A 280 20.78 -19.63 -10.13
C SER A 280 20.32 -21.06 -10.42
N GLU A 281 21.25 -21.95 -10.71
CA GLU A 281 20.98 -23.36 -10.93
C GLU A 281 21.81 -24.22 -9.95
N LEU A 282 21.35 -25.43 -9.65
CA LEU A 282 22.14 -26.43 -8.94
C LEU A 282 23.34 -26.83 -9.81
N ALA A 283 24.55 -26.63 -9.27
CA ALA A 283 25.79 -27.06 -9.93
C ALA A 283 25.96 -28.58 -9.88
N ASP A 284 25.42 -29.22 -8.86
CA ASP A 284 25.40 -30.68 -8.64
C ASP A 284 24.01 -31.16 -8.28
N GLY A 285 23.78 -32.47 -8.36
CA GLY A 285 22.56 -33.08 -7.82
C GLY A 285 22.49 -32.89 -6.30
N LEU A 286 21.28 -32.68 -5.79
CA LEU A 286 20.97 -32.46 -4.39
C LEU A 286 20.10 -33.61 -3.87
N ASP A 287 20.57 -34.38 -2.89
CA ASP A 287 19.72 -35.36 -2.22
C ASP A 287 18.81 -34.71 -1.15
N ALA A 288 17.95 -35.48 -0.51
CA ALA A 288 16.98 -34.96 0.45
C ALA A 288 17.56 -34.59 1.82
N VAL A 289 18.85 -34.88 2.10
CA VAL A 289 19.47 -34.68 3.42
C VAL A 289 20.66 -33.73 3.42
N GLN A 290 21.25 -33.43 2.27
CA GLN A 290 22.37 -32.51 2.15
C GLN A 290 22.04 -31.13 2.71
N ARG A 291 22.97 -30.54 3.46
CA ARG A 291 22.84 -29.21 4.09
C ARG A 291 23.79 -28.18 3.50
N GLU A 292 24.55 -28.56 2.52
CA GLU A 292 25.33 -27.66 1.66
C GLU A 292 24.87 -27.85 0.23
N ILE A 293 24.59 -26.77 -0.47
CA ILE A 293 23.97 -26.80 -1.79
C ILE A 293 24.88 -26.10 -2.78
N SER A 294 25.41 -26.85 -3.74
CA SER A 294 26.24 -26.30 -4.82
C SER A 294 25.38 -25.51 -5.81
N ILE A 295 25.75 -24.25 -6.07
CA ILE A 295 25.06 -23.35 -6.98
C ILE A 295 26.03 -22.84 -8.08
N ALA A 296 25.51 -22.54 -9.25
CA ALA A 296 26.32 -22.10 -10.38
C ALA A 296 26.86 -20.67 -10.20
N ALA A 297 26.10 -19.75 -9.60
CA ALA A 297 26.46 -18.37 -9.39
C ALA A 297 25.89 -17.84 -8.05
N PRO A 298 26.60 -16.94 -7.35
CA PRO A 298 26.21 -16.44 -6.03
C PRO A 298 25.47 -15.10 -6.05
N ASP A 299 25.33 -14.44 -7.20
CA ASP A 299 24.94 -13.02 -7.34
C ASP A 299 23.74 -12.60 -6.49
N TYR A 300 22.68 -13.41 -6.44
CA TYR A 300 21.45 -13.09 -5.74
C TYR A 300 21.40 -13.57 -4.28
N PHE A 301 22.42 -14.32 -3.82
CA PHE A 301 22.36 -15.03 -2.54
C PHE A 301 23.24 -14.42 -1.45
N VAL A 302 24.22 -13.58 -1.82
CA VAL A 302 25.23 -13.01 -0.90
C VAL A 302 24.61 -12.07 0.11
N LYS A 303 23.66 -11.22 -0.31
CA LYS A 303 22.99 -10.29 0.59
C LYS A 303 21.97 -11.04 1.46
N ALA A 304 22.23 -11.08 2.77
CA ALA A 304 21.32 -11.68 3.73
C ALA A 304 19.99 -10.91 3.81
N THR A 305 18.91 -11.64 4.00
CA THR A 305 17.56 -11.11 4.29
C THR A 305 17.02 -11.77 5.57
N THR A 306 15.82 -11.44 6.00
CA THR A 306 15.26 -11.94 7.25
C THR A 306 15.03 -13.46 7.22
N LEU A 307 14.45 -13.97 6.12
CA LEU A 307 14.11 -15.38 5.99
C LEU A 307 15.18 -16.20 5.26
N ASN A 308 16.02 -15.57 4.46
CA ASN A 308 17.12 -16.22 3.73
C ASN A 308 16.69 -17.52 3.03
N THR A 309 15.62 -17.49 2.25
CA THR A 309 14.98 -18.69 1.70
C THR A 309 15.16 -18.77 0.19
N VAL A 310 15.42 -19.98 -0.30
CA VAL A 310 15.37 -20.31 -1.73
C VAL A 310 14.27 -21.32 -2.00
N MET A 311 13.74 -21.32 -3.19
CA MET A 311 12.79 -22.29 -3.70
C MET A 311 13.46 -23.15 -4.78
N VAL A 312 13.37 -24.49 -4.61
CA VAL A 312 13.84 -25.48 -5.58
C VAL A 312 12.69 -26.44 -5.83
N GLY A 313 12.04 -26.32 -6.99
CA GLY A 313 10.78 -27.04 -7.23
C GLY A 313 9.73 -26.69 -6.18
N ASP A 314 9.19 -27.72 -5.52
CA ASP A 314 8.19 -27.56 -4.45
C ASP A 314 8.79 -27.49 -3.04
N GLU A 315 10.10 -27.37 -2.93
CA GLU A 315 10.80 -27.27 -1.63
C GLU A 315 11.27 -25.86 -1.35
N LEU A 316 11.05 -25.39 -0.13
CA LEU A 316 11.71 -24.21 0.43
C LEU A 316 12.90 -24.64 1.28
N ILE A 317 14.02 -23.96 1.09
CA ILE A 317 15.27 -24.23 1.80
C ILE A 317 15.77 -22.92 2.38
N ARG A 318 15.91 -22.86 3.69
CA ARG A 318 16.54 -21.73 4.37
C ARG A 318 18.05 -21.95 4.42
N TYR A 319 18.84 -20.94 4.16
CA TYR A 319 20.30 -21.03 4.24
C TYR A 319 20.88 -19.97 5.17
N GLY A 320 22.04 -20.28 5.78
CA GLY A 320 22.70 -19.40 6.74
C GLY A 320 23.73 -18.47 6.11
N ALA A 321 24.44 -18.92 5.08
CA ALA A 321 25.51 -18.17 4.43
C ALA A 321 25.76 -18.67 3.01
N VAL A 322 26.59 -17.91 2.27
CA VAL A 322 27.15 -18.30 0.98
C VAL A 322 28.67 -18.48 1.14
N SER A 323 29.27 -19.47 0.47
CA SER A 323 30.74 -19.65 0.48
C SER A 323 31.45 -18.39 -0.04
N GLY A 324 32.61 -18.06 0.57
CA GLY A 324 33.35 -16.84 0.20
C GLY A 324 34.05 -16.89 -1.15
N GLN A 325 34.15 -18.08 -1.77
CA GLN A 325 34.81 -18.31 -3.07
C GLN A 325 34.20 -19.53 -3.76
N ALA A 326 34.47 -19.66 -5.04
CA ALA A 326 34.11 -20.85 -5.82
C ALA A 326 34.85 -22.12 -5.31
N PRO A 327 34.22 -23.31 -5.36
CA PRO A 327 32.88 -23.57 -5.87
C PRO A 327 31.80 -22.98 -4.94
N TRP A 328 30.83 -22.28 -5.55
CA TRP A 328 29.80 -21.57 -4.80
C TRP A 328 28.83 -22.52 -4.12
N ARG A 329 28.54 -22.27 -2.84
CA ARG A 329 27.61 -23.08 -2.05
C ARG A 329 26.76 -22.22 -1.13
N LEU A 330 25.50 -22.65 -0.96
CA LEU A 330 24.68 -22.24 0.17
C LEU A 330 25.02 -23.15 1.36
N LEU A 331 25.31 -22.56 2.51
CA LEU A 331 25.80 -23.22 3.72
C LEU A 331 24.74 -23.21 4.83
N ASN A 332 24.82 -24.19 5.72
CA ASN A 332 23.91 -24.32 6.87
C ASN A 332 22.43 -24.36 6.45
N CYS A 333 22.14 -25.15 5.42
CA CYS A 333 20.79 -25.22 4.87
C CYS A 333 19.85 -26.03 5.76
N GLU A 334 18.67 -25.46 6.00
CA GLU A 334 17.50 -26.14 6.58
C GLU A 334 16.62 -26.59 5.43
N ARG A 335 16.52 -27.91 5.22
CA ARG A 335 15.75 -28.55 4.16
C ARG A 335 14.28 -28.64 4.53
N GLY A 336 13.40 -28.55 3.55
CA GLY A 336 11.95 -28.57 3.82
C GLY A 336 11.50 -27.46 4.77
N ALA A 337 12.15 -26.30 4.70
CA ALA A 337 11.83 -25.16 5.57
C ALA A 337 10.38 -24.72 5.42
N TRP A 338 9.86 -24.06 6.45
CA TRP A 338 8.50 -23.51 6.51
C TRP A 338 7.38 -24.56 6.31
N GLY A 339 7.68 -25.83 6.61
CA GLY A 339 6.70 -26.93 6.51
C GLY A 339 6.54 -27.50 5.10
N THR A 340 7.44 -27.18 4.18
CA THR A 340 7.54 -27.86 2.88
C THR A 340 8.27 -29.20 3.03
N ARG A 341 8.32 -30.00 1.97
CA ARG A 341 8.95 -31.34 2.02
C ARG A 341 10.32 -31.32 1.36
N ALA A 342 11.35 -31.76 2.11
CA ALA A 342 12.66 -32.02 1.54
C ALA A 342 12.60 -33.14 0.49
N SER A 343 13.23 -32.94 -0.67
CA SER A 343 13.25 -33.87 -1.79
C SER A 343 14.60 -33.83 -2.52
N ALA A 344 14.86 -34.83 -3.36
CA ALA A 344 16.01 -34.83 -4.24
C ALA A 344 15.75 -33.93 -5.45
N HIS A 345 16.77 -33.19 -5.89
CA HIS A 345 16.72 -32.32 -7.08
C HIS A 345 17.89 -32.62 -8.00
N GLY A 346 17.64 -32.63 -9.29
CA GLY A 346 18.68 -32.87 -10.30
C GLY A 346 19.60 -31.65 -10.49
N ARG A 347 20.84 -31.89 -10.96
CA ARG A 347 21.72 -30.83 -11.47
C ARG A 347 20.99 -29.97 -12.50
N GLY A 348 21.20 -28.65 -12.48
CA GLY A 348 20.54 -27.70 -13.37
C GLY A 348 19.14 -27.28 -12.91
N ALA A 349 18.60 -27.84 -11.79
CA ALA A 349 17.35 -27.35 -11.25
C ALA A 349 17.50 -25.90 -10.80
N VAL A 350 16.47 -25.09 -11.05
CA VAL A 350 16.45 -23.66 -10.70
C VAL A 350 16.43 -23.51 -9.18
N VAL A 351 17.34 -22.69 -8.66
CA VAL A 351 17.42 -22.24 -7.27
C VAL A 351 16.98 -20.78 -7.24
N ALA A 352 15.71 -20.52 -6.96
CA ALA A 352 15.16 -19.18 -6.95
C ALA A 352 15.30 -18.55 -5.56
N ARG A 353 15.96 -17.40 -5.48
CA ARG A 353 16.07 -16.60 -4.25
C ARG A 353 14.78 -15.84 -4.02
N LEU A 354 14.03 -16.20 -2.98
CA LEU A 354 12.78 -15.52 -2.64
C LEU A 354 13.04 -14.15 -2.02
N MET A 355 12.15 -13.22 -2.34
CA MET A 355 12.08 -11.92 -1.67
C MET A 355 11.30 -12.06 -0.37
N ASP A 356 11.81 -11.45 0.70
CA ASP A 356 11.15 -11.39 1.99
C ASP A 356 11.24 -10.00 2.61
N HIS A 357 10.40 -9.71 3.58
CA HIS A 357 10.35 -8.47 4.31
C HIS A 357 10.84 -8.62 5.75
N GLY A 358 11.32 -7.53 6.36
CA GLY A 358 11.82 -7.48 7.74
C GLY A 358 10.85 -7.96 8.81
N TYR A 359 9.56 -8.04 8.50
CA TYR A 359 8.53 -8.63 9.37
C TYR A 359 8.52 -10.17 9.35
N GLY A 360 9.47 -10.81 8.71
CA GLY A 360 9.54 -12.28 8.64
C GLY A 360 8.46 -12.88 7.76
N VAL A 361 8.16 -12.27 6.63
CA VAL A 361 7.11 -12.67 5.70
C VAL A 361 7.65 -12.74 4.27
N PHE A 362 7.05 -13.58 3.45
CA PHE A 362 7.27 -13.61 2.01
C PHE A 362 6.39 -12.57 1.30
N LEU A 363 6.65 -12.37 0.01
CA LEU A 363 5.95 -11.42 -0.84
C LEU A 363 5.49 -12.12 -2.12
N GLY A 364 4.45 -11.61 -2.76
CA GLY A 364 3.94 -12.11 -4.03
C GLY A 364 4.51 -11.34 -5.23
N ASP A 365 4.57 -11.98 -6.39
CA ASP A 365 4.71 -11.29 -7.67
C ASP A 365 3.44 -10.48 -8.00
N ALA A 366 3.41 -9.83 -9.17
CA ALA A 366 2.27 -9.01 -9.57
C ALA A 366 0.95 -9.80 -9.66
N SER A 367 1.00 -11.05 -10.11
CA SER A 367 -0.19 -11.90 -10.26
C SER A 367 -0.73 -12.36 -8.90
N LEU A 368 0.17 -12.83 -8.04
CA LEU A 368 -0.21 -13.26 -6.69
C LEU A 368 -0.71 -12.08 -5.85
N SER A 369 -0.10 -10.91 -6.01
CA SER A 369 -0.54 -9.68 -5.34
C SER A 369 -1.98 -9.32 -5.71
N GLN A 370 -2.36 -9.42 -6.99
CA GLN A 370 -3.72 -9.15 -7.43
C GLN A 370 -4.71 -10.19 -6.90
N GLU A 371 -4.32 -11.47 -6.83
CA GLU A 371 -5.14 -12.50 -6.19
C GLU A 371 -5.35 -12.23 -4.70
N MET A 372 -4.31 -11.81 -3.98
CA MET A 372 -4.40 -11.42 -2.57
C MET A 372 -5.32 -10.21 -2.36
N ALA A 373 -5.27 -9.23 -3.26
CA ALA A 373 -6.22 -8.11 -3.27
C ALA A 373 -7.67 -8.60 -3.42
N GLY A 374 -7.91 -9.59 -4.29
CA GLY A 374 -9.18 -10.29 -4.43
C GLY A 374 -9.61 -11.03 -3.14
N ASN A 375 -8.68 -11.65 -2.42
CA ASN A 375 -8.95 -12.30 -1.13
C ASN A 375 -9.44 -11.28 -0.08
N ILE A 376 -8.82 -10.10 -0.03
CA ILE A 376 -9.29 -9.01 0.84
C ILE A 376 -10.68 -8.53 0.41
N ALA A 377 -10.92 -8.31 -0.88
CA ALA A 377 -12.24 -7.93 -1.37
C ALA A 377 -13.31 -8.98 -1.03
N ALA A 378 -13.01 -10.27 -1.16
CA ALA A 378 -13.90 -11.35 -0.79
C ALA A 378 -14.25 -11.33 0.72
N LEU A 379 -13.28 -10.95 1.58
CA LEU A 379 -13.53 -10.73 3.01
C LEU A 379 -14.61 -9.66 3.19
N PHE A 380 -14.48 -8.51 2.52
CA PHE A 380 -15.43 -7.41 2.61
C PHE A 380 -16.78 -7.79 2.07
N ASN A 381 -16.85 -8.43 0.92
CA ASN A 381 -18.08 -8.90 0.28
C ASN A 381 -18.84 -9.91 1.17
N ARG A 382 -18.12 -10.77 1.91
CA ARG A 382 -18.72 -11.77 2.80
C ARG A 382 -19.10 -11.24 4.17
N SER A 383 -18.30 -10.35 4.74
CA SER A 383 -18.51 -9.84 6.10
C SER A 383 -19.36 -8.57 6.15
N GLY A 384 -19.37 -7.78 5.07
CA GLY A 384 -19.99 -6.45 5.04
C GLY A 384 -19.20 -5.39 5.82
N ALA A 385 -17.90 -5.62 6.10
CA ALA A 385 -17.03 -4.62 6.72
C ALA A 385 -16.98 -3.34 5.89
N LEU A 386 -16.83 -2.17 6.54
CA LEU A 386 -17.02 -0.86 5.90
C LEU A 386 -15.81 0.07 6.04
N GLN A 387 -14.67 -0.43 6.50
CA GLN A 387 -13.41 0.30 6.51
C GLN A 387 -12.25 -0.68 6.34
N VAL A 388 -11.32 -0.34 5.42
CA VAL A 388 -10.03 -1.01 5.29
C VAL A 388 -8.92 0.03 5.44
N SER A 389 -7.81 -0.37 6.05
CA SER A 389 -6.54 0.34 5.95
C SER A 389 -5.53 -0.59 5.31
N PHE A 390 -5.00 -0.16 4.17
CA PHE A 390 -3.91 -0.85 3.50
C PHE A 390 -2.59 -0.39 4.08
N ASP A 391 -1.97 -1.22 4.88
CA ASP A 391 -0.58 -1.11 5.29
C ASP A 391 0.27 -2.14 4.54
N GLY A 392 1.57 -1.91 4.45
CA GLY A 392 2.48 -2.80 3.75
C GLY A 392 2.36 -2.78 2.22
N LEU A 393 1.80 -1.71 1.63
CA LEU A 393 1.69 -1.59 0.16
C LEU A 393 3.05 -1.55 -0.54
N GLU A 394 4.12 -1.16 0.18
CA GLU A 394 5.50 -1.29 -0.29
C GLU A 394 5.85 -2.74 -0.65
N GLY A 395 5.20 -3.72 -0.04
CA GLY A 395 5.34 -5.13 -0.41
C GLY A 395 5.12 -5.41 -1.89
N ASN A 396 4.31 -4.59 -2.58
CA ASN A 396 4.08 -4.71 -4.01
C ASN A 396 5.31 -4.35 -4.86
N TRP A 397 6.32 -3.66 -4.30
CA TRP A 397 7.57 -3.39 -5.00
C TRP A 397 8.37 -4.67 -5.28
N ALA A 398 8.11 -5.74 -4.53
CA ALA A 398 8.68 -7.06 -4.80
C ALA A 398 8.30 -7.62 -6.18
N SER A 399 7.21 -7.13 -6.78
CA SER A 399 6.84 -7.43 -8.17
C SER A 399 7.78 -6.78 -9.21
N ALA A 400 8.68 -5.90 -8.78
CA ALA A 400 9.52 -5.03 -9.62
C ALA A 400 8.74 -4.04 -10.51
N LEU A 401 7.47 -3.78 -10.17
CA LEU A 401 6.60 -2.82 -10.86
C LEU A 401 6.45 -1.48 -10.09
N GLY A 402 7.13 -1.34 -8.94
CA GLY A 402 7.11 -0.11 -8.15
C GLY A 402 5.69 0.38 -7.82
N GLN A 403 5.42 1.65 -8.07
CA GLN A 403 4.10 2.26 -7.83
C GLN A 403 3.00 1.63 -8.68
N TYR A 404 3.31 1.16 -9.89
CA TYR A 404 2.34 0.44 -10.70
C TYR A 404 1.86 -0.85 -10.01
N GLY A 405 2.76 -1.60 -9.36
CA GLY A 405 2.39 -2.77 -8.56
C GLY A 405 1.43 -2.44 -7.43
N SER A 406 1.68 -1.36 -6.67
CA SER A 406 0.78 -0.89 -5.62
C SER A 406 -0.58 -0.46 -6.17
N THR A 407 -0.58 0.20 -7.32
CA THR A 407 -1.81 0.62 -8.02
C THR A 407 -2.63 -0.57 -8.50
N LEU A 408 -1.98 -1.58 -9.09
CA LEU A 408 -2.64 -2.82 -9.51
C LEU A 408 -3.30 -3.53 -8.33
N PHE A 409 -2.62 -3.62 -7.19
CA PHE A 409 -3.16 -4.22 -5.98
C PHE A 409 -4.44 -3.51 -5.50
N THR A 410 -4.36 -2.21 -5.28
CA THR A 410 -5.49 -1.44 -4.75
C THR A 410 -6.66 -1.35 -5.74
N LYS A 411 -6.35 -1.25 -7.04
CA LYS A 411 -7.39 -1.29 -8.08
C LYS A 411 -8.06 -2.66 -8.17
N SER A 412 -7.30 -3.76 -8.13
CA SER A 412 -7.85 -5.12 -8.12
C SER A 412 -8.79 -5.34 -6.93
N TRP A 413 -8.42 -4.82 -5.76
CA TRP A 413 -9.31 -4.85 -4.60
C TRP A 413 -10.60 -4.04 -4.85
N TYR A 414 -10.49 -2.81 -5.35
CA TYR A 414 -11.64 -1.94 -5.59
C TYR A 414 -12.60 -2.54 -6.63
N ASP A 415 -12.06 -3.05 -7.73
CA ASP A 415 -12.85 -3.66 -8.81
C ASP A 415 -13.54 -4.96 -8.36
N ALA A 416 -12.96 -5.70 -7.42
CA ALA A 416 -13.51 -6.95 -6.88
C ALA A 416 -14.53 -6.73 -5.75
N LEU A 417 -14.69 -5.50 -5.25
CA LEU A 417 -15.76 -5.20 -4.30
C LEU A 417 -17.13 -5.28 -4.96
N ALA A 418 -18.10 -5.79 -4.23
CA ALA A 418 -19.49 -5.71 -4.61
C ALA A 418 -19.91 -4.23 -4.79
N PRO A 419 -20.72 -3.90 -5.82
CA PRO A 419 -21.07 -2.50 -6.12
C PRO A 419 -21.65 -1.71 -4.93
N GLU A 420 -22.44 -2.37 -4.08
CA GLU A 420 -23.00 -1.75 -2.87
C GLU A 420 -21.95 -1.38 -1.83
N LEU A 421 -20.79 -2.07 -1.82
CA LEU A 421 -19.68 -1.77 -0.92
C LEU A 421 -18.77 -0.67 -1.48
N GLN A 422 -18.58 -0.59 -2.80
CA GLN A 422 -17.85 0.50 -3.43
C GLN A 422 -18.42 1.89 -3.06
N GLY A 423 -19.72 1.96 -2.81
CA GLY A 423 -20.44 3.17 -2.36
C GLY A 423 -20.41 3.43 -0.85
N ARG A 424 -19.70 2.64 -0.04
CA ARG A 424 -19.83 2.70 1.43
C ARG A 424 -18.55 2.46 2.21
N VAL A 425 -17.54 1.84 1.63
CA VAL A 425 -16.30 1.49 2.32
C VAL A 425 -15.37 2.69 2.39
N ILE A 426 -14.91 3.03 3.59
CA ILE A 426 -13.74 3.89 3.76
C ILE A 426 -12.51 3.05 3.43
N ASN A 427 -11.73 3.55 2.48
CA ASN A 427 -10.48 2.99 2.02
C ASN A 427 -9.36 3.99 2.34
N ASP A 428 -8.46 3.61 3.23
CA ASP A 428 -7.27 4.40 3.54
C ASP A 428 -5.98 3.57 3.37
N ALA A 429 -4.88 4.28 3.15
CA ALA A 429 -3.57 3.68 3.04
C ALA A 429 -2.49 4.67 3.47
N SER A 430 -1.29 4.16 3.71
CA SER A 430 -0.11 4.93 4.07
C SER A 430 0.72 5.38 2.86
N ASN A 431 0.63 4.65 1.73
CA ASN A 431 1.43 4.90 0.53
C ASN A 431 0.61 5.68 -0.53
N PRO A 432 0.82 7.01 -0.64
CA PRO A 432 0.16 7.78 -1.68
C PRO A 432 0.76 7.48 -3.06
N GLY A 433 -0.06 7.61 -4.08
CA GLY A 433 0.35 7.52 -5.48
C GLY A 433 -0.63 8.28 -6.35
N HIS A 434 -0.19 8.75 -7.50
CA HIS A 434 -1.01 9.59 -8.36
C HIS A 434 -2.35 8.91 -8.74
N TYR A 435 -2.29 7.69 -9.27
CA TYR A 435 -3.52 6.95 -9.61
C TYR A 435 -4.27 6.47 -8.35
N ASN A 436 -3.56 6.11 -7.28
CA ASN A 436 -4.15 5.66 -6.02
C ASN A 436 -4.98 6.77 -5.35
N TRP A 437 -4.72 8.04 -5.67
CA TRP A 437 -5.54 9.16 -5.23
C TRP A 437 -7.02 8.97 -5.60
N HIS A 438 -7.33 8.42 -6.77
CA HIS A 438 -8.71 8.12 -7.20
C HIS A 438 -9.35 6.97 -6.41
N ILE A 439 -8.54 6.02 -5.93
CA ILE A 439 -9.03 4.84 -5.20
C ILE A 439 -9.27 5.17 -3.72
N TYR A 440 -8.35 5.93 -3.08
CA TYR A 440 -8.43 6.20 -1.65
C TYR A 440 -9.51 7.22 -1.33
N THR A 441 -10.32 6.93 -0.30
CA THR A 441 -11.23 7.93 0.25
C THR A 441 -10.51 8.92 1.16
N ARG A 442 -9.43 8.47 1.82
CA ARG A 442 -8.56 9.26 2.68
C ARG A 442 -7.18 8.61 2.82
N MET A 443 -6.30 9.29 3.52
CA MET A 443 -5.07 8.71 4.07
C MET A 443 -5.05 8.89 5.57
N ASN A 444 -4.55 7.88 6.30
CA ASN A 444 -4.41 7.97 7.74
C ASN A 444 -3.14 7.24 8.19
N TRP A 445 -2.18 8.01 8.66
CA TRP A 445 -0.90 7.53 9.14
C TRP A 445 -0.49 8.26 10.42
N GLY A 446 0.34 7.61 11.21
CA GLY A 446 0.94 8.13 12.43
C GLY A 446 0.69 7.20 13.60
N GLU A 447 1.56 6.19 13.74
CA GLU A 447 1.53 5.24 14.84
C GLU A 447 1.87 5.95 16.16
N PRO A 448 1.24 5.53 17.28
CA PRO A 448 1.35 6.24 18.55
C PRO A 448 2.45 5.69 19.47
N TRP A 449 3.41 4.93 18.94
CA TRP A 449 4.36 4.19 19.76
C TRP A 449 5.69 4.88 20.00
N TYR A 450 5.97 5.98 19.31
CA TYR A 450 7.30 6.58 19.31
C TYR A 450 7.57 7.53 20.49
N ALA A 451 6.53 8.05 21.14
CA ALA A 451 6.64 8.97 22.26
C ALA A 451 5.35 9.03 23.09
N GLY A 452 5.18 10.03 23.96
CA GLY A 452 3.95 10.30 24.70
C GLY A 452 2.76 10.67 23.80
N PHE A 453 1.58 10.83 24.40
CA PHE A 453 0.32 11.06 23.68
C PHE A 453 0.38 12.28 22.76
N ARG A 454 0.93 13.41 23.26
CA ARG A 454 1.02 14.67 22.50
C ARG A 454 2.25 14.72 21.60
N GLU A 455 3.34 14.12 22.04
CA GLU A 455 4.65 14.21 21.39
C GLU A 455 4.80 13.24 20.22
N SER A 456 4.05 12.13 20.25
CA SER A 456 4.18 11.10 19.23
C SER A 456 3.88 11.65 17.84
N GLN A 457 4.91 11.72 17.00
CA GLN A 457 4.85 12.14 15.59
C GLN A 457 4.16 13.50 15.35
N THR A 458 4.18 14.41 16.33
CA THR A 458 3.45 15.68 16.25
C THR A 458 3.81 16.49 15.01
N LEU A 459 5.10 16.64 14.71
CA LEU A 459 5.56 17.42 13.55
C LEU A 459 5.15 16.75 12.22
N TYR A 460 5.28 15.43 12.14
CA TYR A 460 4.84 14.66 10.99
C TYR A 460 3.33 14.82 10.74
N ARG A 461 2.51 14.75 11.80
CA ARG A 461 1.06 14.96 11.73
C ARG A 461 0.70 16.34 11.17
N PHE A 462 1.44 17.39 11.53
CA PHE A 462 1.23 18.74 10.99
C PHE A 462 1.64 18.84 9.52
N LYS A 463 2.76 18.25 9.13
CA LYS A 463 3.18 18.16 7.71
C LYS A 463 2.09 17.48 6.88
N ASN A 464 1.48 16.41 7.40
CA ASN A 464 0.40 15.71 6.73
C ASN A 464 -0.83 16.61 6.49
N GLN A 465 -1.19 17.52 7.41
CA GLN A 465 -2.33 18.41 7.18
C GLN A 465 -2.09 19.32 5.97
N VAL A 466 -0.89 19.88 5.85
CA VAL A 466 -0.50 20.69 4.69
C VAL A 466 -0.48 19.84 3.40
N TYR A 467 0.03 18.61 3.49
CA TYR A 467 0.02 17.67 2.38
C TYR A 467 -1.40 17.33 1.92
N PHE A 468 -2.30 16.99 2.84
CA PHE A 468 -3.69 16.65 2.51
C PHE A 468 -4.42 17.82 1.85
N GLU A 469 -4.22 19.05 2.36
CA GLU A 469 -4.85 20.25 1.82
C GLU A 469 -4.42 20.53 0.38
N ARG A 470 -3.10 20.51 0.11
CA ARG A 470 -2.62 20.80 -1.23
C ARG A 470 -2.95 19.69 -2.25
N ASN A 471 -3.10 18.44 -1.76
CA ASN A 471 -3.50 17.30 -2.57
C ASN A 471 -5.01 17.01 -2.57
N LEU A 472 -5.84 17.91 -2.05
CA LEU A 472 -7.31 17.80 -2.08
C LEU A 472 -7.83 16.49 -1.43
N MET A 473 -7.23 16.09 -0.33
CA MET A 473 -7.60 14.87 0.41
C MET A 473 -8.29 15.19 1.74
N PRO A 474 -9.27 14.37 2.16
CA PRO A 474 -9.81 14.41 3.51
C PRO A 474 -8.71 14.24 4.57
N ARG A 475 -8.81 14.98 5.67
CA ARG A 475 -7.73 15.13 6.66
C ARG A 475 -7.90 14.15 7.82
N MET A 476 -6.80 13.54 8.25
CA MET A 476 -6.70 12.71 9.46
C MET A 476 -5.45 13.09 10.26
N LEU A 477 -5.53 13.03 11.59
CA LEU A 477 -4.40 13.29 12.48
C LEU A 477 -3.56 12.05 12.81
N GLY A 478 -3.95 10.87 12.32
CA GLY A 478 -3.27 9.62 12.67
C GLY A 478 -3.78 9.01 13.99
N TRP A 479 -3.01 8.08 14.55
CA TRP A 479 -3.38 7.24 15.67
C TRP A 479 -2.83 7.78 16.99
N PHE A 480 -3.63 7.69 18.06
CA PHE A 480 -3.26 8.09 19.42
C PHE A 480 -3.54 6.93 20.38
N ALA A 481 -2.54 6.54 21.17
CA ALA A 481 -2.71 5.48 22.16
C ALA A 481 -3.46 6.01 23.39
N LEU A 482 -4.70 5.58 23.57
CA LEU A 482 -5.46 5.87 24.78
C LEU A 482 -5.06 4.85 25.87
N ARG A 483 -4.46 5.34 26.94
CA ARG A 483 -3.95 4.56 28.07
C ARG A 483 -4.67 4.95 29.37
N PRO A 484 -4.57 4.15 30.45
CA PRO A 484 -5.18 4.48 31.73
C PRO A 484 -4.70 5.82 32.35
N ASP A 485 -3.50 6.24 31.99
CA ASP A 485 -2.87 7.49 32.42
C ASP A 485 -3.08 8.68 31.46
N THR A 486 -3.82 8.47 30.36
CA THR A 486 -4.18 9.57 29.46
C THR A 486 -5.13 10.52 30.18
N SER A 487 -4.73 11.79 30.28
CA SER A 487 -5.49 12.80 31.02
C SER A 487 -6.67 13.35 30.20
N VAL A 488 -7.57 14.05 30.90
CA VAL A 488 -8.67 14.79 30.26
C VAL A 488 -8.10 15.89 29.35
N GLU A 489 -7.06 16.56 29.82
CA GLU A 489 -6.36 17.63 29.10
C GLU A 489 -5.70 17.10 27.81
N ASP A 490 -5.24 15.84 27.79
CA ASP A 490 -4.75 15.20 26.56
C ASP A 490 -5.87 14.99 25.56
N ALA A 491 -7.03 14.53 26.03
CA ALA A 491 -8.21 14.38 25.18
C ALA A 491 -8.69 15.73 24.63
N GLU A 492 -8.77 16.76 25.46
CA GLU A 492 -9.14 18.12 25.04
C GLU A 492 -8.14 18.69 24.01
N TRP A 493 -6.83 18.49 24.24
CA TRP A 493 -5.80 18.89 23.31
C TRP A 493 -5.99 18.20 21.94
N LEU A 494 -6.26 16.88 21.92
CA LEU A 494 -6.52 16.14 20.67
C LEU A 494 -7.76 16.68 19.95
N LEU A 495 -8.86 16.88 20.68
CA LEU A 495 -10.11 17.37 20.09
C LEU A 495 -9.94 18.79 19.54
N ALA A 496 -9.24 19.67 20.25
CA ALA A 496 -8.92 21.01 19.77
C ALA A 496 -8.08 21.00 18.49
N ARG A 497 -7.08 20.11 18.41
CA ARG A 497 -6.26 19.92 17.20
C ARG A 497 -7.08 19.40 16.03
N ALA A 498 -7.90 18.39 16.26
CA ALA A 498 -8.80 17.83 15.25
C ALA A 498 -9.75 18.90 14.69
N ALA A 499 -10.38 19.67 15.58
CA ALA A 499 -11.26 20.77 15.20
C ALA A 499 -10.53 21.86 14.43
N GLY A 500 -9.34 22.28 14.89
CA GLY A 500 -8.55 23.34 14.26
C GLY A 500 -8.09 23.00 12.84
N PHE A 501 -7.84 21.72 12.56
CA PHE A 501 -7.49 21.24 11.21
C PHE A 501 -8.68 20.76 10.38
N GLY A 502 -9.88 20.67 10.96
CA GLY A 502 -11.01 19.99 10.31
C GLY A 502 -10.70 18.52 9.98
N ALA A 503 -9.94 17.85 10.86
CA ALA A 503 -9.41 16.51 10.65
C ALA A 503 -10.08 15.47 11.57
N GLY A 504 -10.21 14.24 11.09
CA GLY A 504 -10.49 13.10 11.95
C GLY A 504 -9.26 12.64 12.73
N PHE A 505 -9.46 11.72 13.66
CA PHE A 505 -8.41 11.09 14.46
C PHE A 505 -8.74 9.65 14.79
N THR A 506 -7.76 8.93 15.28
CA THR A 506 -7.95 7.54 15.69
C THR A 506 -7.46 7.34 17.12
N LEU A 507 -8.28 6.70 17.94
CA LEU A 507 -7.90 6.25 19.28
C LEU A 507 -7.60 4.75 19.25
N ALA A 508 -6.43 4.34 19.73
CA ALA A 508 -6.06 2.95 19.89
C ALA A 508 -6.05 2.55 21.36
N THR A 509 -6.78 1.51 21.73
CA THR A 509 -6.86 1.02 23.10
C THR A 509 -7.11 -0.49 23.14
N LYS A 510 -7.19 -1.06 24.35
CA LYS A 510 -7.44 -2.48 24.58
C LYS A 510 -8.71 -2.67 25.43
N ILE A 511 -9.41 -3.78 25.22
CA ILE A 511 -10.46 -4.22 26.13
C ILE A 511 -9.76 -4.72 27.40
N VAL A 512 -9.81 -3.92 28.47
CA VAL A 512 -9.36 -4.37 29.78
C VAL A 512 -10.38 -5.36 30.32
N ARG A 513 -9.96 -6.60 30.61
CA ARG A 513 -10.82 -7.53 31.35
C ARG A 513 -11.09 -6.90 32.71
N ALA A 514 -12.37 -6.65 33.02
CA ALA A 514 -12.71 -6.33 34.39
C ALA A 514 -12.30 -7.52 35.25
N HIS A 515 -11.39 -7.31 36.21
CA HIS A 515 -11.24 -8.28 37.28
C HIS A 515 -12.59 -8.28 38.05
N VAL A 516 -13.35 -9.36 37.93
CA VAL A 516 -14.51 -9.66 38.74
C VAL A 516 -14.05 -10.00 40.15
#